data_5f2313084a9daa1048ba9a74bb1b4407
#
_entry.id   5f2313084a9daa1048ba9a74bb1b4407
#
_cell.length_a   1.000
_cell.length_b   1.000
_cell.length_c   1.000
_cell.angle_alpha   90.00
_cell.angle_beta   90.00
_cell.angle_gamma   90.00
#
_symmetry.space_group_name_H-M   'P 1'
#
loop_
_entity.id
_entity.type
_entity.pdbx_description
1 polymer ?
#
loop_
_entity_poly.entity_id
_entity_poly.type
_entity_poly.pdbx_seq_one_letter_code
_entity_poly.pdbx_strand_id
1 'polypeptide(L)'
;ASGGIRVINIPESIGQKMFESGEMRPLTPLLPALIDSISPNSPADISGLQYNDRLVSVNKISIVHWGDFQELMEEKKQLTLSVVIERDQMMQSLEINTPEGILGVYPRTDSIVYTNEKLSLDESIIEGFDFGYWTLYDYVSQFQYMFTKKGAKQLGGFGAIGSMFPSVWDWRSF
;
A
#
# COMPACT_ATOMS: atom_id res chain seq x y z
N ALA A 1 -27.98 6.54 -1.66
CA ALA A 1 -27.08 7.66 -1.33
C ALA A 1 -26.75 8.37 -2.63
N SER A 2 -27.15 9.66 -2.76
CA SER A 2 -26.79 10.50 -3.90
C SER A 2 -25.30 10.77 -3.84
N GLY A 3 -24.52 10.11 -4.69
CA GLY A 3 -23.09 10.33 -4.81
C GLY A 3 -22.84 11.70 -5.45
N GLY A 4 -22.71 12.74 -4.62
CA GLY A 4 -22.24 14.03 -5.08
C GLY A 4 -20.75 13.92 -5.41
N ILE A 5 -20.36 14.45 -6.59
CA ILE A 5 -18.93 14.59 -6.95
C ILE A 5 -18.31 15.59 -5.97
N ARG A 6 -17.31 15.14 -5.22
CA ARG A 6 -16.51 16.01 -4.37
C ARG A 6 -15.15 16.24 -5.04
N VAL A 7 -14.87 17.49 -5.40
CA VAL A 7 -13.57 17.87 -5.93
C VAL A 7 -12.60 18.12 -4.77
N ILE A 8 -11.46 17.45 -4.78
CA ILE A 8 -10.39 17.64 -3.82
C ILE A 8 -9.22 18.28 -4.56
N ASN A 9 -8.84 19.48 -4.17
CA ASN A 9 -7.65 20.12 -4.72
C ASN A 9 -6.39 19.51 -4.11
N ILE A 10 -5.57 18.94 -4.95
CA ILE A 10 -4.26 18.41 -4.56
C ILE A 10 -3.24 19.54 -4.66
N PRO A 11 -2.49 19.87 -3.59
CA PRO A 11 -1.46 20.91 -3.66
C PRO A 11 -0.35 20.55 -4.65
N GLU A 12 0.15 21.51 -5.42
CA GLU A 12 1.27 21.30 -6.36
C GLU A 12 2.53 20.71 -5.67
N SER A 13 2.72 21.04 -4.40
CA SER A 13 3.84 20.51 -3.59
C SER A 13 3.65 19.08 -3.10
N ILE A 14 2.57 18.39 -3.46
CA ILE A 14 2.28 17.05 -2.91
C ILE A 14 3.40 16.04 -3.27
N GLY A 15 3.89 16.07 -4.50
CA GLY A 15 4.97 15.19 -4.95
C GLY A 15 6.26 15.37 -4.14
N GLN A 16 6.63 16.61 -3.81
CA GLN A 16 7.78 16.89 -2.97
C GLN A 16 7.57 16.37 -1.54
N LYS A 17 6.40 16.60 -0.95
CA LYS A 17 6.07 16.13 0.40
C LYS A 17 6.10 14.59 0.47
N MET A 18 5.56 13.93 -0.52
CA MET A 18 5.59 12.47 -0.64
C MET A 18 7.02 11.94 -0.73
N PHE A 19 7.84 12.56 -1.58
CA PHE A 19 9.25 12.21 -1.69
C PHE A 19 9.99 12.41 -0.35
N GLU A 20 9.74 13.52 0.34
CA GLU A 20 10.34 13.83 1.64
C GLU A 20 9.88 12.87 2.75
N SER A 21 8.62 12.46 2.77
CA SER A 21 8.08 11.49 3.72
C SER A 21 8.47 10.04 3.40
N GLY A 22 8.81 9.76 2.14
CA GLY A 22 9.03 8.41 1.64
C GLY A 22 7.73 7.69 1.26
N GLU A 23 6.60 8.40 1.28
CA GLU A 23 5.31 7.85 0.85
C GLU A 23 5.22 7.82 -0.67
N MET A 24 5.06 6.63 -1.22
CA MET A 24 5.03 6.43 -2.68
C MET A 24 3.61 6.31 -3.24
N ARG A 25 2.60 6.26 -2.38
CA ARG A 25 1.21 6.07 -2.77
C ARG A 25 0.35 7.25 -2.31
N PRO A 26 0.00 8.17 -3.23
CA PRO A 26 -0.79 9.36 -2.88
C PRO A 26 -2.24 9.02 -2.52
N LEU A 27 -2.74 7.93 -3.07
CA LEU A 27 -4.10 7.45 -2.87
C LEU A 27 -4.08 5.94 -2.71
N THR A 28 -4.66 5.46 -1.63
CA THR A 28 -4.88 4.04 -1.40
C THR A 28 -6.38 3.78 -1.24
N PRO A 29 -6.93 2.71 -1.85
CA PRO A 29 -8.32 2.35 -1.61
C PRO A 29 -8.56 2.08 -0.13
N LEU A 30 -9.62 2.62 0.43
CA LEU A 30 -10.07 2.30 1.77
C LEU A 30 -10.73 0.92 1.75
N LEU A 31 -9.96 -0.10 2.08
CA LEU A 31 -10.48 -1.45 2.21
C LEU A 31 -11.25 -1.62 3.52
N PRO A 32 -12.38 -2.31 3.52
CA PRO A 32 -13.06 -2.66 4.75
C PRO A 32 -12.15 -3.56 5.61
N ALA A 33 -12.29 -3.47 6.91
CA ALA A 33 -11.54 -4.31 7.85
C ALA A 33 -12.11 -5.74 7.93
N LEU A 34 -12.26 -6.38 6.76
CA LEU A 34 -12.76 -7.75 6.60
C LEU A 34 -11.63 -8.70 6.23
N ILE A 35 -11.60 -9.85 6.88
CA ILE A 35 -10.64 -10.92 6.61
C ILE A 35 -11.10 -11.72 5.38
N ASP A 36 -10.21 -11.81 4.38
CA ASP A 36 -10.40 -12.66 3.20
C ASP A 36 -9.76 -14.03 3.39
N SER A 37 -8.50 -14.04 3.82
CA SER A 37 -7.78 -15.29 4.01
C SER A 37 -6.83 -15.23 5.20
N ILE A 38 -6.46 -16.39 5.69
CA ILE A 38 -5.63 -16.57 6.87
C ILE A 38 -4.48 -17.52 6.50
N SER A 39 -3.27 -17.14 6.87
CA SER A 39 -2.11 -18.01 6.69
C SER A 39 -2.21 -19.24 7.56
N PRO A 40 -2.02 -20.45 7.01
CA PRO A 40 -2.02 -21.68 7.80
C PRO A 40 -0.96 -21.65 8.91
N ASN A 41 -1.31 -22.15 10.08
CA ASN A 41 -0.46 -22.17 11.29
C ASN A 41 -0.02 -20.78 11.79
N SER A 42 -0.65 -19.71 11.34
CA SER A 42 -0.40 -18.36 11.84
C SER A 42 -1.08 -18.14 13.20
N PRO A 43 -0.69 -17.07 13.94
CA PRO A 43 -1.41 -16.67 15.15
C PRO A 43 -2.91 -16.49 14.95
N ALA A 44 -3.32 -15.98 13.79
CA ALA A 44 -4.74 -15.83 13.42
C ALA A 44 -5.46 -17.18 13.31
N ASP A 45 -4.83 -18.13 12.62
CA ASP A 45 -5.36 -19.49 12.44
C ASP A 45 -5.50 -20.22 13.79
N ILE A 46 -4.44 -20.20 14.60
CA ILE A 46 -4.42 -20.83 15.93
C ILE A 46 -5.47 -20.22 16.88
N SER A 47 -5.71 -18.92 16.77
CA SER A 47 -6.70 -18.22 17.61
C SER A 47 -8.14 -18.38 17.15
N GLY A 48 -8.37 -19.02 16.00
CA GLY A 48 -9.71 -19.29 15.48
C GLY A 48 -10.36 -18.11 14.76
N LEU A 49 -9.56 -17.16 14.24
CA LEU A 49 -10.05 -16.18 13.26
C LEU A 49 -10.54 -16.93 12.01
N GLN A 50 -11.52 -16.36 11.31
CA GLN A 50 -12.14 -16.98 10.15
C GLN A 50 -12.31 -16.02 9.00
N TYR A 51 -12.53 -16.58 7.81
CA TYR A 51 -12.98 -15.85 6.64
C TYR A 51 -14.24 -15.03 6.99
N ASN A 52 -14.30 -13.82 6.48
CA ASN A 52 -15.40 -12.87 6.67
C ASN A 52 -15.54 -12.28 8.09
N ASP A 53 -14.62 -12.55 9.01
CA ASP A 53 -14.56 -11.81 10.26
C ASP A 53 -14.25 -10.33 9.98
N ARG A 54 -14.99 -9.45 10.65
CA ARG A 54 -14.74 -8.03 10.63
C ARG A 54 -13.94 -7.61 11.85
N LEU A 55 -12.78 -7.04 11.66
CA LEU A 55 -12.01 -6.44 12.75
C LEU A 55 -12.72 -5.16 13.22
N VAL A 56 -13.06 -5.10 14.50
CA VAL A 56 -13.76 -3.97 15.12
C VAL A 56 -12.82 -3.15 15.98
N SER A 57 -11.98 -3.81 16.76
CA SER A 57 -10.94 -3.14 17.53
C SER A 57 -9.76 -4.07 17.82
N VAL A 58 -8.59 -3.49 17.99
CA VAL A 58 -7.37 -4.17 18.44
C VAL A 58 -6.81 -3.38 19.62
N ASN A 59 -6.61 -4.04 20.77
CA ASN A 59 -6.13 -3.40 21.99
C ASN A 59 -6.94 -2.15 22.38
N LYS A 60 -8.26 -2.21 22.24
CA LYS A 60 -9.21 -1.12 22.49
C LYS A 60 -9.13 0.06 21.51
N ILE A 61 -8.29 -0.02 20.48
CA ILE A 61 -8.23 0.96 19.40
C ILE A 61 -9.22 0.52 18.32
N SER A 62 -10.15 1.39 17.94
CA SER A 62 -11.15 1.10 16.91
C SER A 62 -10.53 0.94 15.55
N ILE A 63 -10.94 -0.08 14.82
CA ILE A 63 -10.53 -0.36 13.44
C ILE A 63 -11.76 -0.11 12.55
N VAL A 64 -11.66 0.85 11.64
CA VAL A 64 -12.73 1.16 10.68
C VAL A 64 -12.37 0.60 9.30
N HIS A 65 -11.12 0.76 8.90
CA HIS A 65 -10.57 0.30 7.63
C HIS A 65 -9.37 -0.59 7.86
N TRP A 66 -9.01 -1.36 6.86
CA TRP A 66 -7.84 -2.23 6.92
C TRP A 66 -6.53 -1.45 7.18
N GLY A 67 -6.42 -0.24 6.65
CA GLY A 67 -5.27 0.64 6.87
C GLY A 67 -5.02 0.95 8.34
N ASP A 68 -6.08 1.19 9.12
CA ASP A 68 -5.97 1.45 10.56
C ASP A 68 -5.33 0.26 11.29
N PHE A 69 -5.68 -0.96 10.86
CA PHE A 69 -5.11 -2.20 11.40
C PHE A 69 -3.62 -2.33 11.03
N GLN A 70 -3.26 -2.04 9.77
CA GLN A 70 -1.86 -2.11 9.32
C GLN A 70 -0.99 -1.11 10.07
N GLU A 71 -1.42 0.14 10.19
CA GLU A 71 -0.71 1.18 10.94
C GLU A 71 -0.48 0.78 12.40
N LEU A 72 -1.51 0.23 13.04
CA LEU A 72 -1.42 -0.26 14.42
C LEU A 72 -0.39 -1.40 14.56
N MET A 73 -0.34 -2.32 13.61
CA MET A 73 0.58 -3.46 13.63
C MET A 73 2.03 -3.03 13.37
N GLU A 74 2.25 -2.00 12.55
CA GLU A 74 3.57 -1.43 12.29
C GLU A 74 4.12 -0.65 13.48
N GLU A 75 3.28 0.16 14.13
CA GLU A 75 3.70 0.97 15.29
C GLU A 75 4.00 0.14 16.53
N LYS A 76 3.25 -0.93 16.74
CA LYS A 76 3.30 -1.69 18.00
C LYS A 76 3.52 -3.17 17.72
N LYS A 77 4.78 -3.57 17.72
CA LYS A 77 5.15 -5.01 17.78
C LYS A 77 4.81 -5.56 19.17
N GLN A 78 3.54 -5.85 19.38
CA GLN A 78 3.07 -6.40 20.65
C GLN A 78 3.04 -7.93 20.57
N LEU A 79 3.46 -8.58 21.65
CA LEU A 79 3.47 -10.05 21.74
C LEU A 79 2.06 -10.63 21.91
N THR A 80 1.12 -9.85 22.42
CA THR A 80 -0.27 -10.29 22.62
C THR A 80 -1.22 -9.18 22.19
N LEU A 81 -2.21 -9.52 21.40
CA LEU A 81 -3.27 -8.64 20.91
C LEU A 81 -4.61 -9.05 21.47
N SER A 82 -5.35 -8.09 22.02
CA SER A 82 -6.76 -8.25 22.31
C SER A 82 -7.58 -7.77 21.12
N VAL A 83 -8.14 -8.69 20.36
CA VAL A 83 -8.85 -8.42 19.10
C VAL A 83 -10.33 -8.61 19.31
N VAL A 84 -11.13 -7.61 18.98
CA VAL A 84 -12.59 -7.72 18.91
C VAL A 84 -13.00 -7.83 17.46
N ILE A 85 -13.74 -8.87 17.14
CA ILE A 85 -14.29 -9.13 15.82
C ILE A 85 -15.82 -9.14 15.84
N GLU A 86 -16.40 -8.87 14.69
CA GLU A 86 -17.81 -9.12 14.41
C GLU A 86 -17.91 -10.33 13.47
N ARG A 87 -18.55 -11.40 13.94
CA ARG A 87 -18.85 -12.62 13.18
C ARG A 87 -20.33 -12.91 13.30
N ASP A 88 -21.04 -13.05 12.18
CA ASP A 88 -22.49 -13.31 12.15
C ASP A 88 -23.31 -12.32 13.01
N GLN A 89 -22.96 -11.04 12.95
CA GLN A 89 -23.54 -9.94 13.72
C GLN A 89 -23.34 -10.06 15.26
N MET A 90 -22.44 -10.93 15.69
CA MET A 90 -22.07 -11.08 17.11
C MET A 90 -20.64 -10.62 17.34
N MET A 91 -20.46 -9.86 18.42
CA MET A 91 -19.14 -9.43 18.85
C MET A 91 -18.44 -10.54 19.62
N GLN A 92 -17.20 -10.84 19.24
CA GLN A 92 -16.34 -11.81 19.92
C GLN A 92 -15.00 -11.17 20.24
N SER A 93 -14.46 -11.49 21.41
CA SER A 93 -13.14 -11.03 21.82
C SER A 93 -12.18 -12.22 21.83
N LEU A 94 -11.04 -12.06 21.19
CA LEU A 94 -9.98 -13.06 21.08
C LEU A 94 -8.68 -12.46 21.62
N GLU A 95 -7.95 -13.28 22.38
CA GLU A 95 -6.58 -12.95 22.75
C GLU A 95 -5.61 -13.74 21.87
N ILE A 96 -4.77 -13.05 21.14
CA ILE A 96 -3.92 -13.63 20.11
C ILE A 96 -2.47 -13.34 20.46
N ASN A 97 -1.68 -14.40 20.59
CA ASN A 97 -0.25 -14.27 20.80
C ASN A 97 0.46 -14.11 19.43
N THR A 98 1.20 -13.01 19.25
CA THR A 98 1.90 -12.65 18.01
C THR A 98 3.40 -12.48 18.28
N PRO A 99 4.16 -13.56 18.48
CA PRO A 99 5.56 -13.48 18.92
C PRO A 99 6.46 -12.68 17.97
N GLU A 100 6.11 -12.63 16.70
CA GLU A 100 6.86 -11.88 15.67
C GLU A 100 6.17 -10.57 15.26
N GLY A 101 5.06 -10.22 15.91
CA GLY A 101 4.26 -9.05 15.54
C GLY A 101 3.49 -9.24 14.23
N ILE A 102 3.33 -10.48 13.76
CA ILE A 102 2.60 -10.84 12.54
C ILE A 102 1.37 -11.64 12.92
N LEU A 103 0.19 -11.19 12.47
CA LEU A 103 -1.06 -11.89 12.74
C LEU A 103 -1.35 -12.99 11.70
N GLY A 104 -1.01 -12.76 10.45
CA GLY A 104 -1.21 -13.72 9.36
C GLY A 104 -2.60 -13.67 8.74
N VAL A 105 -3.16 -12.47 8.59
CA VAL A 105 -4.45 -12.21 7.94
C VAL A 105 -4.29 -11.35 6.70
N TYR A 106 -5.16 -11.53 5.71
CA TYR A 106 -5.20 -10.75 4.48
C TYR A 106 -6.56 -10.07 4.29
N PRO A 107 -6.58 -8.85 3.74
CA PRO A 107 -7.79 -8.08 3.55
C PRO A 107 -8.63 -8.60 2.40
N ARG A 108 -9.94 -8.39 2.50
CA ARG A 108 -10.84 -8.54 1.37
C ARG A 108 -10.68 -7.38 0.39
N THR A 109 -10.38 -7.69 -0.86
CA THR A 109 -10.15 -6.73 -1.94
C THR A 109 -11.27 -6.71 -3.00
N ASP A 110 -12.26 -7.58 -2.88
CA ASP A 110 -13.39 -7.69 -3.81
C ASP A 110 -14.30 -6.45 -3.85
N SER A 111 -14.19 -5.57 -2.85
CA SER A 111 -14.84 -4.26 -2.86
C SER A 111 -14.25 -3.27 -3.87
N ILE A 112 -13.06 -3.56 -4.43
CA ILE A 112 -12.47 -2.76 -5.50
C ILE A 112 -13.07 -3.22 -6.82
N VAL A 113 -14.00 -2.44 -7.34
CA VAL A 113 -14.60 -2.72 -8.65
C VAL A 113 -13.67 -2.18 -9.73
N TYR A 114 -13.09 -3.07 -10.53
CA TYR A 114 -12.34 -2.71 -11.72
C TYR A 114 -13.29 -2.63 -12.90
N THR A 115 -13.35 -1.47 -13.55
CA THR A 115 -14.11 -1.30 -14.79
C THR A 115 -13.13 -1.39 -15.96
N ASN A 116 -13.35 -2.36 -16.85
CA ASN A 116 -12.60 -2.44 -18.09
C ASN A 116 -13.34 -1.62 -19.15
N GLU A 117 -12.80 -0.47 -19.50
CA GLU A 117 -13.25 0.29 -20.66
C GLU A 117 -12.71 -0.36 -21.94
N LYS A 118 -13.62 -0.63 -22.87
CA LYS A 118 -13.24 -1.10 -24.21
C LYS A 118 -13.15 0.12 -25.11
N LEU A 119 -11.93 0.50 -25.42
CA LEU A 119 -11.64 1.58 -26.33
C LEU A 119 -11.65 1.09 -27.79
N SER A 120 -12.11 1.92 -28.71
CA SER A 120 -11.90 1.72 -30.15
C SER A 120 -10.43 1.93 -30.50
N LEU A 121 -10.01 1.56 -31.72
CA LEU A 121 -8.61 1.71 -32.14
C LEU A 121 -8.13 3.17 -32.14
N ASP A 122 -8.97 4.07 -32.59
CA ASP A 122 -8.70 5.51 -32.63
C ASP A 122 -8.61 6.11 -31.21
N GLU A 123 -9.55 5.78 -30.34
CA GLU A 123 -9.50 6.17 -28.92
C GLU A 123 -8.26 5.60 -28.23
N SER A 124 -7.90 4.34 -28.50
CA SER A 124 -6.72 3.69 -27.91
C SER A 124 -5.40 4.37 -28.31
N ILE A 125 -5.32 4.91 -29.55
CA ILE A 125 -4.15 5.65 -29.99
C ILE A 125 -4.04 6.99 -29.25
N ILE A 126 -5.15 7.71 -29.11
CA ILE A 126 -5.19 9.01 -28.42
C ILE A 126 -4.84 8.83 -26.95
N GLU A 127 -5.54 7.93 -26.26
CA GLU A 127 -5.30 7.62 -24.84
C GLU A 127 -3.89 7.10 -24.61
N GLY A 128 -3.38 6.25 -25.51
CA GLY A 128 -2.01 5.74 -25.44
C GLY A 128 -0.95 6.83 -25.60
N PHE A 129 -1.20 7.82 -26.44
CA PHE A 129 -0.30 8.97 -26.61
C PHE A 129 -0.32 9.87 -25.37
N ASP A 130 -1.50 10.15 -24.84
CA ASP A 130 -1.67 10.93 -23.61
C ASP A 130 -1.02 10.24 -22.41
N PHE A 131 -1.29 8.95 -22.23
CA PHE A 131 -0.65 8.15 -21.19
C PHE A 131 0.88 8.16 -21.31
N GLY A 132 1.40 7.97 -22.54
CA GLY A 132 2.83 7.98 -22.80
C GLY A 132 3.46 9.35 -22.49
N TYR A 133 2.80 10.44 -22.89
CA TYR A 133 3.24 11.80 -22.61
C TYR A 133 3.32 12.07 -21.09
N TRP A 134 2.26 11.79 -20.37
CA TRP A 134 2.21 12.02 -18.93
C TRP A 134 3.18 11.12 -18.15
N THR A 135 3.32 9.87 -18.57
CA THR A 135 4.31 8.95 -18.00
C THR A 135 5.74 9.48 -18.16
N LEU A 136 6.07 9.97 -19.37
CA LEU A 136 7.37 10.56 -19.64
C LEU A 136 7.58 11.86 -18.86
N TYR A 137 6.57 12.70 -18.80
CA TYR A 137 6.59 13.94 -18.03
C TYR A 137 6.85 13.67 -16.54
N ASP A 138 6.13 12.72 -15.95
CA ASP A 138 6.33 12.33 -14.56
C ASP A 138 7.72 11.76 -14.32
N TYR A 139 8.21 10.92 -15.23
CA TYR A 139 9.54 10.37 -15.16
C TYR A 139 10.62 11.46 -15.18
N VAL A 140 10.50 12.41 -16.10
CA VAL A 140 11.43 13.55 -16.19
C VAL A 140 11.30 14.47 -14.96
N SER A 141 10.09 14.71 -14.50
CA SER A 141 9.81 15.54 -13.33
C SER A 141 10.43 14.99 -12.03
N GLN A 142 10.58 13.68 -11.92
CA GLN A 142 11.24 13.06 -10.77
C GLN A 142 12.71 13.46 -10.64
N PHE A 143 13.38 13.80 -11.74
CA PHE A 143 14.78 14.26 -11.68
C PHE A 143 14.95 15.56 -10.89
N GLN A 144 13.93 16.43 -10.82
CA GLN A 144 14.01 17.64 -10.00
C GLN A 144 14.22 17.32 -8.51
N TYR A 145 13.71 16.17 -8.02
CA TYR A 145 13.89 15.76 -6.62
C TYR A 145 15.30 15.28 -6.33
N MET A 146 16.07 14.88 -7.34
CA MET A 146 17.48 14.50 -7.20
C MET A 146 18.35 15.67 -6.73
N PHE A 147 17.96 16.90 -7.05
CA PHE A 147 18.67 18.12 -6.63
C PHE A 147 18.28 18.59 -5.23
N THR A 148 17.39 17.88 -4.54
CA THR A 148 17.08 18.14 -3.13
C THR A 148 18.15 17.53 -2.22
N LYS A 149 18.26 18.04 -0.97
CA LYS A 149 19.22 17.51 0.03
C LYS A 149 19.03 16.00 0.28
N LYS A 150 17.79 15.49 0.21
CA LYS A 150 17.48 14.07 0.39
C LYS A 150 17.83 13.27 -0.86
N GLY A 151 17.49 13.79 -2.03
CA GLY A 151 17.82 13.17 -3.32
C GLY A 151 19.33 13.07 -3.53
N ALA A 152 20.10 14.12 -3.20
CA ALA A 152 21.55 14.09 -3.30
C ALA A 152 22.20 12.99 -2.42
N LYS A 153 21.59 12.64 -1.27
CA LYS A 153 22.05 11.50 -0.46
C LYS A 153 21.72 10.15 -1.09
N GLN A 154 20.62 10.06 -1.83
CA GLN A 154 20.23 8.84 -2.55
C GLN A 154 21.08 8.63 -3.81
N LEU A 155 21.60 9.69 -4.41
CA LEU A 155 22.58 9.61 -5.52
C LEU A 155 23.85 8.84 -5.13
N GLY A 156 24.24 8.87 -3.87
CA GLY A 156 25.31 8.01 -3.35
C GLY A 156 25.06 6.51 -3.59
N GLY A 157 23.78 6.08 -3.61
CA GLY A 157 23.39 4.72 -3.99
C GLY A 157 23.63 4.42 -5.47
N PHE A 158 23.41 5.38 -6.37
CA PHE A 158 23.71 5.24 -7.80
C PHE A 158 25.20 5.14 -8.06
N GLY A 159 26.02 5.88 -7.31
CA GLY A 159 27.47 5.75 -7.36
C GLY A 159 27.95 4.37 -6.90
N ALA A 160 27.30 3.81 -5.87
CA ALA A 160 27.58 2.45 -5.42
C ALA A 160 27.16 1.40 -6.46
N ILE A 161 26.01 1.56 -7.12
CA ILE A 161 25.59 0.71 -8.23
C ILE A 161 26.57 0.84 -9.41
N GLY A 162 26.98 2.07 -9.75
CA GLY A 162 27.98 2.32 -10.79
C GLY A 162 29.32 1.65 -10.51
N SER A 163 29.73 1.56 -9.23
CA SER A 163 30.98 0.89 -8.83
C SER A 163 30.91 -0.65 -8.90
N MET A 164 29.70 -1.22 -9.03
CA MET A 164 29.51 -2.67 -9.22
C MET A 164 29.77 -3.10 -10.67
N PHE A 165 29.78 -2.14 -11.62
CA PHE A 165 30.11 -2.44 -12.99
C PHE A 165 31.63 -2.43 -13.17
N PRO A 166 32.18 -3.37 -13.97
CA PRO A 166 33.60 -3.38 -14.24
C PRO A 166 34.03 -2.10 -14.95
N SER A 167 35.21 -1.56 -14.60
CA SER A 167 35.77 -0.34 -15.17
C SER A 167 36.06 -0.45 -16.67
N VAL A 168 36.11 -1.66 -17.21
CA VAL A 168 36.25 -1.98 -18.62
C VAL A 168 35.02 -2.80 -19.04
N TRP A 169 34.34 -2.31 -20.08
CA TRP A 169 33.16 -2.99 -20.62
C TRP A 169 33.58 -4.28 -21.33
N ASP A 170 33.08 -5.40 -20.85
CA ASP A 170 33.27 -6.72 -21.47
C ASP A 170 31.91 -7.36 -21.82
N TRP A 171 31.65 -7.47 -23.11
CA TRP A 171 30.41 -8.09 -23.64
C TRP A 171 30.24 -9.56 -23.31
N ARG A 172 31.26 -10.25 -22.81
CA ARG A 172 31.19 -11.67 -22.42
C ARG A 172 30.75 -11.86 -20.97
N SER A 173 30.80 -10.77 -20.18
CA SER A 173 30.45 -10.80 -18.76
C SER A 173 29.02 -10.31 -18.49
N PHE A 174 28.29 -9.92 -19.56
CA PHE A 174 26.91 -9.44 -19.50
C PHE A 174 25.93 -10.42 -20.11
#